data_19e241623d474b8fa7418b92fb88892e
#
_entry.id   19e241623d474b8fa7418b92fb88892e
#
_cell.length_a   1.000
_cell.length_b   1.000
_cell.length_c   1.000
_cell.angle_alpha   90.00
_cell.angle_beta   90.00
_cell.angle_gamma   90.00
#
_symmetry.space_group_name_H-M   'P 1'
#
loop_
_entity.id
_entity.type
_entity.pdbx_description
1 polymer ?
#
loop_
_entity_poly.entity_id
_entity_poly.type
_entity_poly.pdbx_seq_one_letter_code
_entity_poly.pdbx_strand_id
1 'polypeptide(L)'
;MPLPRLVWTRGTRVGVSSRMEGAPTACLDYRTSKQAALLYRQASRDYMPIHADPEVARTAGFERPISHGLNTFGLACRGILKCLAPRAPERLRSMSARFVAPALPGDTIRVEIYGNGERVRFRALALERNILVLDRGDCRLA
;
A
#
# COMPACT_ATOMS: atom_id res chain seq x y z
N MET A 1 1.41 -22.72 -14.66
CA MET A 1 1.68 -22.41 -13.25
C MET A 1 0.51 -21.59 -12.72
N PRO A 2 -0.31 -22.10 -11.79
CA PRO A 2 -1.44 -21.34 -11.29
C PRO A 2 -0.95 -20.18 -10.44
N LEU A 3 -1.48 -19.00 -10.69
CA LEU A 3 -1.24 -17.81 -9.87
C LEU A 3 -1.68 -18.07 -8.43
N PRO A 4 -0.93 -17.61 -7.41
CA PRO A 4 -1.34 -17.75 -6.02
C PRO A 4 -2.68 -17.05 -5.81
N ARG A 5 -3.66 -17.76 -5.26
CA ARG A 5 -4.94 -17.20 -4.85
C ARG A 5 -4.66 -16.14 -3.76
N LEU A 6 -4.92 -14.88 -4.07
CA LEU A 6 -5.05 -13.85 -3.05
C LEU A 6 -6.27 -14.18 -2.19
N VAL A 7 -6.04 -14.80 -1.04
CA VAL A 7 -7.09 -15.03 -0.06
C VAL A 7 -7.21 -13.76 0.79
N TRP A 8 -8.20 -12.95 0.48
CA TRP A 8 -8.64 -11.88 1.38
C TRP A 8 -9.37 -12.52 2.56
N THR A 9 -8.69 -12.69 3.68
CA THR A 9 -9.38 -12.95 4.95
C THR A 9 -10.03 -11.63 5.38
N ARG A 10 -11.35 -11.64 5.60
CA ARG A 10 -12.10 -10.51 6.20
C ARG A 10 -11.31 -10.01 7.39
N GLY A 11 -10.85 -8.76 7.30
CA GLY A 11 -10.10 -8.13 8.37
C GLY A 11 -10.95 -8.01 9.62
N THR A 12 -10.73 -8.88 10.56
CA THR A 12 -10.92 -8.55 11.97
C THR A 12 -10.22 -7.21 12.17
N ARG A 13 -10.85 -6.25 12.83
CA ARG A 13 -10.17 -5.04 13.30
C ARG A 13 -8.85 -5.48 13.90
N VAL A 14 -7.78 -5.37 13.12
CA VAL A 14 -6.45 -5.75 13.55
C VAL A 14 -6.05 -4.66 14.52
N GLY A 15 -6.15 -4.98 15.79
CA GLY A 15 -5.46 -4.21 16.81
C GLY A 15 -4.04 -3.98 16.32
N VAL A 16 -3.57 -2.74 16.41
CA VAL A 16 -2.24 -2.28 16.03
C VAL A 16 -1.21 -3.28 16.55
N SER A 17 -0.79 -4.21 15.71
CA SER A 17 0.16 -5.25 16.09
C SER A 17 1.17 -5.54 14.98
N SER A 18 1.97 -4.56 14.71
CA SER A 18 3.39 -4.78 14.53
C SER A 18 4.07 -3.64 15.27
N ARG A 19 4.82 -3.98 16.31
CA ARG A 19 5.60 -3.01 17.05
C ARG A 19 6.64 -2.39 16.12
N MET A 20 6.23 -1.35 15.41
CA MET A 20 7.17 -0.35 14.93
C MET A 20 7.53 0.43 16.18
N GLU A 21 8.66 0.12 16.79
CA GLU A 21 9.11 0.80 18.00
C GLU A 21 9.57 2.21 17.67
N GLY A 22 9.04 3.19 18.39
CA GLY A 22 9.41 4.60 18.24
C GLY A 22 8.64 5.35 17.16
N ALA A 23 9.01 6.60 16.98
CA ALA A 23 8.48 7.46 15.92
C ALA A 23 9.07 7.08 14.56
N PRO A 24 8.34 7.26 13.46
CA PRO A 24 8.89 7.05 12.12
C PRO A 24 10.04 8.05 11.86
N THR A 25 11.06 7.57 11.18
CA THR A 25 12.20 8.40 10.76
C THR A 25 11.78 9.36 9.64
N ALA A 26 10.83 8.96 8.80
CA ALA A 26 10.27 9.79 7.75
C ALA A 26 8.80 9.40 7.49
N CYS A 27 8.02 10.40 7.09
CA CYS A 27 6.63 10.24 6.65
C CYS A 27 6.42 10.95 5.31
N LEU A 28 5.69 10.32 4.40
CA LEU A 28 5.26 10.95 3.15
C LEU A 28 3.78 10.68 2.93
N ASP A 29 3.06 11.74 2.55
CA ASP A 29 1.64 11.69 2.23
C ASP A 29 1.44 11.77 0.72
N TYR A 30 0.66 10.83 0.19
CA TYR A 30 0.28 10.78 -1.21
C TYR A 30 -1.24 10.87 -1.32
N ARG A 31 -1.73 12.04 -1.73
CA ARG A 31 -3.15 12.20 -2.04
C ARG A 31 -3.46 11.48 -3.35
N THR A 32 -4.28 10.44 -3.28
CA THR A 32 -4.70 9.72 -4.49
C THR A 32 -5.90 10.40 -5.13
N SER A 33 -6.00 10.29 -6.47
CA SER A 33 -7.17 10.74 -7.21
C SER A 33 -8.38 9.84 -6.93
N LYS A 34 -9.58 10.39 -7.01
CA LYS A 34 -10.83 9.59 -7.03
C LYS A 34 -10.88 8.61 -8.19
N GLN A 35 -10.13 8.88 -9.28
CA GLN A 35 -9.99 8.02 -10.45
C GLN A 35 -8.74 7.12 -10.39
N ALA A 36 -8.04 7.06 -9.26
CA ALA A 36 -6.76 6.36 -9.17
C ALA A 36 -6.84 4.89 -9.63
N ALA A 37 -7.90 4.17 -9.28
CA ALA A 37 -8.08 2.79 -9.70
C ALA A 37 -8.32 2.67 -11.22
N LEU A 38 -9.10 3.57 -11.81
CA LEU A 38 -9.36 3.59 -13.25
C LEU A 38 -8.10 3.93 -14.04
N LEU A 39 -7.27 4.83 -13.55
CA LEU A 39 -5.99 5.18 -14.17
C LEU A 39 -4.99 4.04 -14.04
N TYR A 40 -4.88 3.44 -12.86
CA TYR A 40 -3.95 2.35 -12.62
C TYR A 40 -4.26 1.12 -13.48
N ARG A 41 -5.54 0.76 -13.64
CA ARG A 41 -5.94 -0.38 -14.49
C ARG A 41 -5.52 -0.22 -15.95
N GLN A 42 -5.47 1.00 -16.46
CA GLN A 42 -5.01 1.28 -17.83
C GLN A 42 -3.50 0.97 -17.98
N ALA A 43 -2.71 1.35 -16.99
CA ALA A 43 -1.27 1.13 -17.02
C ALA A 43 -0.88 -0.32 -16.67
N SER A 44 -1.53 -0.91 -15.67
CA SER A 44 -1.23 -2.26 -15.17
C SER A 44 -1.86 -3.38 -15.97
N ARG A 45 -2.93 -3.08 -16.73
CA ARG A 45 -3.81 -4.06 -17.38
C ARG A 45 -4.50 -5.01 -16.39
N ASP A 46 -4.59 -4.63 -15.13
CA ASP A 46 -5.41 -5.31 -14.14
C ASP A 46 -6.85 -4.80 -14.23
N TYR A 47 -7.67 -5.53 -14.98
CA TYR A 47 -9.06 -5.18 -15.26
C TYR A 47 -10.06 -5.87 -14.32
N MET A 48 -9.63 -6.33 -13.16
CA MET A 48 -10.56 -6.92 -12.20
C MET A 48 -11.70 -5.95 -11.87
N PRO A 49 -12.97 -6.37 -12.03
CA PRO A 49 -14.12 -5.48 -11.87
C PRO A 49 -14.25 -4.82 -10.50
N ILE A 50 -13.70 -5.44 -9.46
CA ILE A 50 -13.71 -4.92 -8.08
C ILE A 50 -13.09 -3.53 -7.95
N HIS A 51 -12.25 -3.14 -8.90
CA HIS A 51 -11.57 -1.85 -8.94
C HIS A 51 -12.33 -0.78 -9.74
N ALA A 52 -13.43 -1.16 -10.41
CA ALA A 52 -14.15 -0.25 -11.31
C ALA A 52 -15.67 -0.32 -11.14
N ASP A 53 -16.23 -1.49 -10.86
CA ASP A 53 -17.66 -1.73 -10.79
C ASP A 53 -18.16 -1.65 -9.34
N PRO A 54 -19.04 -0.68 -9.00
CA PRO A 54 -19.59 -0.55 -7.66
C PRO A 54 -20.43 -1.74 -7.21
N GLU A 55 -21.12 -2.41 -8.13
CA GLU A 55 -21.95 -3.57 -7.81
C GLU A 55 -21.09 -4.77 -7.43
N VAL A 56 -20.05 -5.03 -8.22
CA VAL A 56 -19.08 -6.09 -7.93
C VAL A 56 -18.35 -5.81 -6.60
N ALA A 57 -17.96 -4.58 -6.36
CA ALA A 57 -17.31 -4.20 -5.10
C ALA A 57 -18.23 -4.45 -3.90
N ARG A 58 -19.53 -4.07 -3.97
CA ARG A 58 -20.51 -4.30 -2.91
C ARG A 58 -20.75 -5.79 -2.67
N THR A 59 -20.89 -6.58 -3.73
CA THR A 59 -21.05 -8.04 -3.64
C THR A 59 -19.84 -8.70 -2.98
N ALA A 60 -18.65 -8.14 -3.20
CA ALA A 60 -17.42 -8.58 -2.55
C ALA A 60 -17.25 -8.09 -1.10
N GLY A 61 -18.21 -7.28 -0.59
CA GLY A 61 -18.23 -6.79 0.78
C GLY A 61 -17.49 -5.47 1.01
N PHE A 62 -17.23 -4.72 -0.07
CA PHE A 62 -16.63 -3.38 0.00
C PHE A 62 -17.68 -2.29 -0.21
N GLU A 63 -17.49 -1.15 0.41
CA GLU A 63 -18.38 0.01 0.29
C GLU A 63 -18.46 0.54 -1.15
N ARG A 64 -17.34 0.52 -1.86
CA ARG A 64 -17.17 1.00 -3.24
C ARG A 64 -15.93 0.37 -3.88
N PRO A 65 -15.67 0.59 -5.17
CA PRO A 65 -14.46 0.09 -5.82
C PRO A 65 -13.19 0.45 -5.03
N ILE A 66 -12.34 -0.54 -4.86
CA ILE A 66 -11.09 -0.42 -4.09
C ILE A 66 -9.90 -0.10 -4.99
N SER A 67 -8.87 0.51 -4.43
CA SER A 67 -7.59 0.71 -5.11
C SER A 67 -6.86 -0.63 -5.29
N HIS A 68 -6.09 -0.75 -6.36
CA HIS A 68 -5.21 -1.89 -6.55
C HIS A 68 -4.15 -1.92 -5.44
N GLY A 69 -3.95 -3.09 -4.83
CA GLY A 69 -2.95 -3.25 -3.77
C GLY A 69 -1.55 -2.88 -4.23
N LEU A 70 -1.16 -3.29 -5.43
CA LEU A 70 0.15 -2.95 -6.00
C LEU A 70 0.33 -1.45 -6.27
N ASN A 71 -0.73 -0.69 -6.49
CA ASN A 71 -0.64 0.76 -6.54
C ASN A 71 -0.20 1.35 -5.19
N THR A 72 -0.84 0.91 -4.10
CA THR A 72 -0.48 1.33 -2.74
C THR A 72 0.95 0.90 -2.38
N PHE A 73 1.34 -0.31 -2.76
CA PHE A 73 2.69 -0.82 -2.58
C PHE A 73 3.73 0.01 -3.36
N GLY A 74 3.39 0.41 -4.60
CA GLY A 74 4.21 1.29 -5.43
C GLY A 74 4.39 2.69 -4.82
N LEU A 75 3.35 3.25 -4.19
CA LEU A 75 3.47 4.52 -3.45
C LEU A 75 4.44 4.40 -2.28
N ALA A 76 4.40 3.28 -1.54
CA ALA A 76 5.35 3.01 -0.47
C ALA A 76 6.79 2.89 -1.00
N CYS A 77 6.99 2.17 -2.10
CA CYS A 77 8.27 2.08 -2.78
C CYS A 77 8.82 3.45 -3.19
N ARG A 78 7.98 4.25 -3.84
CA ARG A 78 8.33 5.63 -4.23
C ARG A 78 8.72 6.48 -3.02
N GLY A 79 8.00 6.36 -1.90
CA GLY A 79 8.29 7.07 -0.66
C GLY A 79 9.65 6.71 -0.10
N ILE A 80 9.94 5.43 0.00
CA ILE A 80 11.22 4.93 0.50
C ILE A 80 12.37 5.42 -0.37
N LEU A 81 12.26 5.26 -1.69
CA LEU A 81 13.30 5.71 -2.62
C LEU A 81 13.51 7.23 -2.56
N LYS A 82 12.43 7.99 -2.46
CA LYS A 82 12.53 9.46 -2.34
C LYS A 82 13.26 9.90 -1.08
N CYS A 83 13.07 9.19 0.02
CA CYS A 83 13.72 9.53 1.30
C CYS A 83 15.15 9.02 1.41
N LEU A 84 15.42 7.80 0.94
CA LEU A 84 16.65 7.08 1.28
C LEU A 84 17.59 6.88 0.09
N ALA A 85 17.09 6.96 -1.13
CA ALA A 85 17.87 6.74 -2.35
C ALA A 85 17.35 7.61 -3.53
N PRO A 86 17.23 8.96 -3.36
CA PRO A 86 16.52 9.82 -4.32
C PRO A 86 17.14 9.88 -5.71
N ARG A 87 18.42 9.52 -5.85
CA ARG A 87 19.15 9.51 -7.13
C ARG A 87 19.74 8.15 -7.47
N ALA A 88 19.38 7.11 -6.73
CA ALA A 88 19.97 5.78 -6.85
C ALA A 88 18.90 4.69 -6.64
N PRO A 89 17.84 4.65 -7.48
CA PRO A 89 16.76 3.68 -7.33
C PRO A 89 17.25 2.23 -7.48
N GLU A 90 18.37 2.01 -8.14
CA GLU A 90 19.04 0.71 -8.29
C GLU A 90 19.55 0.14 -6.96
N ARG A 91 19.62 0.94 -5.92
CA ARG A 91 19.92 0.47 -4.55
C ARG A 91 18.82 -0.39 -3.94
N LEU A 92 17.59 -0.30 -4.43
CA LEU A 92 16.50 -1.15 -3.94
C LEU A 92 16.76 -2.61 -4.33
N ARG A 93 16.95 -3.47 -3.32
CA ARG A 93 17.23 -4.90 -3.50
C ARG A 93 16.00 -5.77 -3.30
N SER A 94 15.22 -5.47 -2.29
CA SER A 94 13.97 -6.19 -2.03
C SER A 94 13.00 -5.33 -1.24
N MET A 95 11.73 -5.62 -1.42
CA MET A 95 10.65 -4.98 -0.69
C MET A 95 9.50 -5.96 -0.49
N SER A 96 8.96 -6.02 0.70
CA SER A 96 7.80 -6.84 1.03
C SER A 96 6.89 -6.13 2.00
N ALA A 97 5.60 -6.43 1.97
CA ALA A 97 4.63 -5.95 2.93
C ALA A 97 3.42 -6.87 3.00
N ARG A 98 2.61 -6.72 4.03
CA ARG A 98 1.32 -7.36 4.18
C ARG A 98 0.21 -6.36 3.85
N PHE A 99 -0.70 -6.73 2.96
CA PHE A 99 -1.95 -6.00 2.73
C PHE A 99 -2.94 -6.36 3.84
N VAL A 100 -3.38 -5.37 4.61
CA VAL A 100 -4.22 -5.60 5.81
C VAL A 100 -5.61 -5.00 5.70
N ALA A 101 -5.78 -3.98 4.88
CA ALA A 101 -7.07 -3.39 4.53
C ALA A 101 -7.00 -2.76 3.14
N PRO A 102 -8.16 -2.58 2.46
CA PRO A 102 -8.19 -1.91 1.16
C PRO A 102 -7.94 -0.41 1.31
N ALA A 103 -7.11 0.15 0.42
CA ALA A 103 -7.11 1.57 0.14
C ALA A 103 -8.25 1.89 -0.82
N LEU A 104 -8.83 3.08 -0.71
CA LEU A 104 -9.89 3.55 -1.59
C LEU A 104 -9.38 4.68 -2.48
N PRO A 105 -9.82 4.75 -3.75
CA PRO A 105 -9.54 5.93 -4.57
C PRO A 105 -10.00 7.21 -3.88
N GLY A 106 -9.10 8.19 -3.80
CA GLY A 106 -9.32 9.44 -3.06
C GLY A 106 -8.70 9.47 -1.66
N ASP A 107 -8.30 8.33 -1.09
CA ASP A 107 -7.57 8.32 0.18
C ASP A 107 -6.23 9.04 0.06
N THR A 108 -5.81 9.70 1.13
CA THR A 108 -4.42 10.12 1.32
C THR A 108 -3.67 8.97 1.99
N ILE A 109 -2.70 8.43 1.27
CA ILE A 109 -1.86 7.34 1.77
C ILE A 109 -0.61 7.93 2.42
N ARG A 110 -0.49 7.76 3.73
CA ARG A 110 0.72 8.06 4.48
C ARG A 110 1.62 6.85 4.51
N VAL A 111 2.84 7.02 4.06
CA VAL A 111 3.91 6.04 4.17
C VAL A 111 4.80 6.44 5.34
N GLU A 112 4.89 5.61 6.35
CA GLU A 112 5.77 5.78 7.51
C GLU A 112 6.97 4.86 7.38
N ILE A 113 8.17 5.41 7.47
CA ILE A 113 9.44 4.71 7.32
C ILE A 113 10.17 4.72 8.66
N TYR A 114 10.71 3.58 9.04
CA TYR A 114 11.42 3.35 10.30
C TYR A 114 12.83 2.83 10.00
N GLY A 115 13.83 3.58 10.43
CA GLY A 115 15.24 3.34 10.14
C GLY A 115 15.75 4.15 8.94
N ASN A 116 17.07 4.16 8.77
CA ASN A 116 17.79 4.96 7.76
C ASN A 116 18.98 4.22 7.14
N GLY A 117 19.15 2.94 7.48
CA GLY A 117 20.25 2.10 6.99
C GLY A 117 19.90 1.29 5.75
N GLU A 118 20.65 0.23 5.54
CA GLU A 118 20.44 -0.70 4.42
C GLU A 118 19.14 -1.50 4.53
N ARG A 119 18.59 -1.62 5.72
CA ARG A 119 17.31 -2.27 5.97
C ARG A 119 16.40 -1.32 6.73
N VAL A 120 15.24 -1.06 6.17
CA VAL A 120 14.22 -0.23 6.78
C VAL A 120 12.90 -0.97 6.86
N ARG A 121 12.10 -0.61 7.84
CA ARG A 121 10.72 -1.08 7.98
C ARG A 121 9.77 0.04 7.58
N PHE A 122 8.59 -0.34 7.12
CA PHE A 122 7.59 0.65 6.76
C PHE A 122 6.17 0.11 6.97
N ARG A 123 5.24 1.05 7.02
CA ARG A 123 3.80 0.78 6.95
C ARG A 123 3.11 1.90 6.19
N ALA A 124 1.86 1.67 5.78
CA ALA A 124 1.07 2.69 5.12
C ALA A 124 -0.34 2.76 5.71
N LEU A 125 -0.84 3.98 5.85
CA LEU A 125 -2.16 4.28 6.40
C LEU A 125 -2.99 5.08 5.40
N ALA A 126 -4.31 4.83 5.38
CA ALA A 126 -5.28 5.72 4.76
C ALA A 126 -5.73 6.73 5.81
N LEU A 127 -5.31 7.99 5.69
CA LEU A 127 -5.43 8.99 6.76
C LEU A 127 -6.87 9.33 7.09
N GLU A 128 -7.72 9.54 6.09
CA GLU A 128 -9.12 9.96 6.29
C GLU A 128 -9.92 8.91 7.07
N ARG A 129 -9.57 7.65 6.93
CA ARG A 129 -10.23 6.54 7.61
C ARG A 129 -9.48 6.04 8.83
N ASN A 130 -8.28 6.58 9.06
CA ASN A 130 -7.35 6.17 10.13
C ASN A 130 -7.17 4.64 10.21
N ILE A 131 -6.94 4.01 9.05
CA ILE A 131 -6.73 2.56 8.96
C ILE A 131 -5.38 2.24 8.34
N LEU A 132 -4.79 1.16 8.85
CA LEU A 132 -3.58 0.58 8.29
C LEU A 132 -3.93 -0.21 7.01
N VAL A 133 -3.28 0.09 5.90
CA VAL A 133 -3.49 -0.57 4.59
C VAL A 133 -2.32 -1.49 4.22
N LEU A 134 -1.10 -1.11 4.58
CA LEU A 134 0.09 -1.97 4.49
C LEU A 134 0.73 -2.08 5.87
N ASP A 135 1.12 -3.29 6.25
CA ASP A 135 1.80 -3.58 7.51
C ASP A 135 2.99 -4.52 7.30
N ARG A 136 3.85 -4.63 8.31
CA ARG A 136 5.06 -5.48 8.30
C ARG A 136 5.93 -5.26 7.07
N GLY A 137 5.99 -4.02 6.61
CA GLY A 137 6.85 -3.63 5.50
C GLY A 137 8.32 -3.81 5.86
N ASP A 138 9.05 -4.42 4.95
CA ASP A 138 10.51 -4.61 5.03
C ASP A 138 11.11 -4.21 3.68
N CYS A 139 12.15 -3.42 3.69
CA CYS A 139 12.85 -2.97 2.49
C CYS A 139 14.35 -3.05 2.71
N ARG A 140 15.06 -3.60 1.75
CA ARG A 140 16.52 -3.67 1.72
C ARG A 140 17.08 -2.81 0.61
N LEU A 141 18.03 -1.97 0.97
CA LEU A 141 18.83 -1.12 0.08
C LEU A 141 20.28 -1.61 0.11
N ALA A 142 21.00 -1.43 -0.97
CA ALA A 142 22.45 -1.74 -1.03
C ALA A 142 23.27 -0.46 -1.17
#